data_91ee70f7b44388c671c4ce6dd43e1760
#
_entry.id   91ee70f7b44388c671c4ce6dd43e1760
#
_cell.length_a   1.000
_cell.length_b   1.000
_cell.length_c   1.000
_cell.angle_alpha   90.00
_cell.angle_beta   90.00
_cell.angle_gamma   90.00
#
_symmetry.space_group_name_H-M   'P 1'
#
loop_
_entity.id
_entity.type
_entity.pdbx_description
1 polymer ?
#
loop_
_entity_poly.entity_id
_entity_poly.type
_entity_poly.pdbx_seq_one_letter_code
_entity_poly.pdbx_strand_id
1 'polypeptide(L)'
;VLRWITAGESHGPALVGVLEGMVAGVSVTTEDLSVQLARRRLGFGRSPRMDFETDQVEFLGGLRHGLTQGGPVAVRIANAEWPKWEKVMAADPVDPAELEGSARNAPLTRPRPGHADLPGMQKYGFTEARPVLERASARETAERVALGTVARNFLRQVLNAEVLSHVVSIGAAECSPDAPLPRPEDLAAIDENPVRAFDPAGTEAMVEEVEAAKKDGDTLGGVIEAIVYGLPPGLGSHVHWDRRLDARLAGALMGIQAMKGVEVGDGFTTARRRGSQAHDEIDRGPGVSGVTRRSNRAGGLEGGITNGEPLRVRVAMKPISTVPRALATVDVTTGEPAVAIHQRSDICAVPRAGVVVESVVALVLADAVLEKFGGDSLSETRHNVEGYLKSLQDRW
;
A
#
# COMPACT_ATOMS: atom_id res chain seq x y z
N VAL A 1 5.65 15.87 12.69
CA VAL A 1 5.24 14.44 12.64
C VAL A 1 3.99 14.33 11.79
N LEU A 2 4.08 13.61 10.69
CA LEU A 2 2.95 13.34 9.81
C LEU A 2 2.11 12.20 10.42
N ARG A 3 0.81 12.40 10.56
CA ARG A 3 -0.13 11.38 11.05
C ARG A 3 -1.27 11.21 10.06
N TRP A 4 -1.75 10.01 9.92
CA TRP A 4 -2.90 9.73 9.09
C TRP A 4 -3.82 8.70 9.74
N ILE A 5 -5.11 8.84 9.49
CA ILE A 5 -6.16 7.95 9.97
C ILE A 5 -7.19 7.74 8.87
N THR A 6 -7.72 6.53 8.80
CA THR A 6 -8.81 6.16 7.87
C THR A 6 -10.00 5.67 8.66
N ALA A 7 -11.19 5.97 8.17
CA ALA A 7 -12.47 5.53 8.72
C ALA A 7 -13.40 5.06 7.61
N GLY A 8 -14.50 4.43 7.99
CA GLY A 8 -15.53 3.91 7.08
C GLY A 8 -15.44 2.41 6.84
N GLU A 9 -16.54 1.85 6.39
CA GLU A 9 -16.77 0.44 6.11
C GLU A 9 -16.89 0.20 4.60
N SER A 10 -16.66 -1.06 4.18
CA SER A 10 -16.70 -1.43 2.75
C SER A 10 -18.02 -1.08 2.06
N HIS A 11 -19.13 -1.24 2.77
CA HIS A 11 -20.48 -0.94 2.29
C HIS A 11 -21.18 0.19 3.07
N GLY A 12 -20.41 0.98 3.85
CA GLY A 12 -20.86 2.21 4.47
C GLY A 12 -21.06 3.33 3.44
N PRO A 13 -21.50 4.55 3.87
CA PRO A 13 -21.78 5.67 2.95
C PRO A 13 -20.55 6.18 2.21
N ALA A 14 -19.40 6.12 2.85
CA ALA A 14 -18.12 6.55 2.30
C ALA A 14 -16.96 6.00 3.11
N LEU A 15 -15.77 6.06 2.52
CA LEU A 15 -14.50 6.04 3.26
C LEU A 15 -14.09 7.50 3.54
N VAL A 16 -13.39 7.71 4.64
CA VAL A 16 -12.84 9.03 5.02
C VAL A 16 -11.40 8.86 5.48
N GLY A 17 -10.54 9.74 5.02
CA GLY A 17 -9.14 9.81 5.43
C GLY A 17 -8.77 11.21 5.91
N VAL A 18 -7.93 11.28 6.93
CA VAL A 18 -7.35 12.54 7.42
C VAL A 18 -5.84 12.40 7.48
N LEU A 19 -5.14 13.37 6.87
CA LEU A 19 -3.69 13.52 6.92
C LEU A 19 -3.37 14.82 7.66
N GLU A 20 -2.68 14.73 8.78
CA GLU A 20 -2.26 15.87 9.60
C GLU A 20 -0.74 16.01 9.62
N GLY A 21 -0.24 17.24 9.61
CA GLY A 21 1.18 17.56 9.64
C GLY A 21 1.81 17.80 8.26
N MET A 22 1.02 17.85 7.18
CA MET A 22 1.53 18.25 5.86
C MET A 22 1.73 19.76 5.80
N VAL A 23 2.88 20.19 5.26
CA VAL A 23 3.24 21.60 5.10
C VAL A 23 2.32 22.34 4.11
N ALA A 24 2.23 23.65 4.23
CA ALA A 24 1.51 24.50 3.28
C ALA A 24 2.22 24.56 1.91
N GLY A 25 1.43 24.71 0.84
CA GLY A 25 1.93 24.96 -0.51
C GLY A 25 2.26 23.74 -1.35
N VAL A 26 1.96 22.53 -0.88
CA VAL A 26 2.04 21.31 -1.72
C VAL A 26 0.92 21.34 -2.75
N SER A 27 1.29 21.25 -4.02
CA SER A 27 0.32 21.18 -5.12
C SER A 27 -0.24 19.76 -5.22
N VAL A 28 -1.55 19.66 -5.08
CA VAL A 28 -2.30 18.41 -5.24
C VAL A 28 -3.75 18.72 -5.63
N THR A 29 -4.31 17.93 -6.51
CA THR A 29 -5.67 18.10 -7.04
C THR A 29 -6.51 16.84 -6.86
N THR A 30 -7.82 16.94 -7.01
CA THR A 30 -8.71 15.79 -7.07
C THR A 30 -8.36 14.86 -8.22
N GLU A 31 -7.87 15.40 -9.34
CA GLU A 31 -7.42 14.61 -10.49
C GLU A 31 -6.20 13.75 -10.13
N ASP A 32 -5.24 14.29 -9.38
CA ASP A 32 -4.08 13.50 -8.90
C ASP A 32 -4.54 12.28 -8.09
N LEU A 33 -5.53 12.46 -7.21
CA LEU A 33 -6.10 11.36 -6.43
C LEU A 33 -6.82 10.36 -7.34
N SER A 34 -7.61 10.86 -8.29
CA SER A 34 -8.38 10.02 -9.24
C SER A 34 -7.47 9.14 -10.09
N VAL A 35 -6.35 9.69 -10.56
CA VAL A 35 -5.33 8.95 -11.33
C VAL A 35 -4.75 7.80 -10.48
N GLN A 36 -4.36 8.05 -9.24
CA GLN A 36 -3.80 6.99 -8.38
C GLN A 36 -4.85 5.95 -7.98
N LEU A 37 -6.09 6.37 -7.74
CA LEU A 37 -7.20 5.44 -7.49
C LEU A 37 -7.53 4.60 -8.74
N ALA A 38 -7.42 5.17 -9.95
CA ALA A 38 -7.55 4.41 -11.18
C ALA A 38 -6.43 3.37 -11.33
N ARG A 39 -5.17 3.74 -11.06
CA ARG A 39 -4.04 2.79 -11.03
C ARG A 39 -4.27 1.64 -10.06
N ARG A 40 -4.82 1.92 -8.87
CA ARG A 40 -5.17 0.88 -7.88
C ARG A 40 -6.17 -0.15 -8.42
N ARG A 41 -6.91 0.15 -9.49
CA ARG A 41 -7.88 -0.76 -10.13
C ARG A 41 -7.28 -1.61 -11.25
N LEU A 42 -6.02 -1.39 -11.62
CA LEU A 42 -5.33 -2.15 -12.67
C LEU A 42 -5.02 -3.59 -12.22
N GLY A 43 -4.78 -4.46 -13.18
CA GLY A 43 -4.30 -5.82 -12.99
C GLY A 43 -5.29 -6.90 -13.41
N PHE A 44 -4.73 -8.01 -13.87
CA PHE A 44 -5.42 -9.23 -14.28
C PHE A 44 -5.87 -10.04 -13.06
N GLY A 45 -6.92 -10.85 -13.21
CA GLY A 45 -7.46 -11.69 -12.12
C GLY A 45 -8.43 -10.96 -11.17
N ARG A 46 -8.87 -9.76 -11.53
CA ARG A 46 -9.86 -8.97 -10.79
C ARG A 46 -11.28 -9.47 -11.01
N SER A 47 -12.17 -9.17 -10.06
CA SER A 47 -13.59 -9.47 -10.20
C SER A 47 -14.28 -8.44 -11.11
N PRO A 48 -15.34 -8.82 -11.87
CA PRO A 48 -16.08 -7.91 -12.74
C PRO A 48 -16.71 -6.69 -12.04
N ARG A 49 -16.87 -6.74 -10.72
CA ARG A 49 -17.38 -5.62 -9.90
C ARG A 49 -16.50 -4.37 -10.03
N MET A 50 -15.19 -4.56 -10.16
CA MET A 50 -14.23 -3.45 -10.22
C MET A 50 -14.32 -2.62 -11.51
N ASP A 51 -15.00 -3.13 -12.54
CA ASP A 51 -15.17 -2.41 -13.80
C ASP A 51 -16.20 -1.28 -13.69
N PHE A 52 -17.11 -1.36 -12.71
CA PHE A 52 -18.22 -0.40 -12.52
C PHE A 52 -18.02 0.55 -11.35
N GLU A 53 -17.04 0.32 -10.45
CA GLU A 53 -16.76 1.21 -9.34
C GLU A 53 -15.84 2.35 -9.80
N THR A 54 -16.44 3.54 -10.04
CA THR A 54 -15.67 4.78 -10.14
C THR A 54 -15.60 5.40 -8.74
N ASP A 55 -14.36 5.49 -8.19
CA ASP A 55 -14.14 6.14 -6.91
C ASP A 55 -14.41 7.65 -7.06
N GLN A 56 -15.53 8.12 -6.51
CA GLN A 56 -15.81 9.55 -6.42
C GLN A 56 -15.08 10.09 -5.20
N VAL A 57 -13.99 10.80 -5.45
CA VAL A 57 -13.13 11.35 -4.41
C VAL A 57 -13.29 12.86 -4.34
N GLU A 58 -13.32 13.40 -3.11
CA GLU A 58 -13.38 14.84 -2.86
C GLU A 58 -12.53 15.22 -1.66
N PHE A 59 -11.94 16.42 -1.70
CA PHE A 59 -11.35 17.03 -0.53
C PHE A 59 -12.41 17.74 0.30
N LEU A 60 -12.50 17.40 1.58
CA LEU A 60 -13.41 18.05 2.53
C LEU A 60 -12.75 19.25 3.24
N GLY A 61 -11.43 19.31 3.26
CA GLY A 61 -10.67 20.38 3.90
C GLY A 61 -9.17 20.26 3.70
N GLY A 62 -8.44 21.29 4.13
CA GLY A 62 -6.98 21.33 4.10
C GLY A 62 -6.36 21.83 2.80
N LEU A 63 -7.17 22.06 1.75
CA LEU A 63 -6.72 22.59 0.46
C LEU A 63 -7.50 23.83 0.05
N ARG A 64 -6.81 24.70 -0.69
CA ARG A 64 -7.41 25.82 -1.42
C ARG A 64 -6.70 26.01 -2.76
N HIS A 65 -7.46 26.08 -3.87
CA HIS A 65 -6.92 26.26 -5.23
C HIS A 65 -5.78 25.27 -5.57
N GLY A 66 -5.92 23.99 -5.16
CA GLY A 66 -4.95 22.93 -5.43
C GLY A 66 -3.67 22.98 -4.56
N LEU A 67 -3.65 23.78 -3.51
CA LEU A 67 -2.50 23.89 -2.59
C LEU A 67 -2.93 23.54 -1.16
N THR A 68 -2.10 22.76 -0.46
CA THR A 68 -2.26 22.50 0.97
C THR A 68 -2.10 23.78 1.78
N GLN A 69 -2.79 23.87 2.92
CA GLN A 69 -2.83 25.08 3.76
C GLN A 69 -2.10 24.92 5.11
N GLY A 70 -1.41 23.78 5.34
CA GLY A 70 -0.74 23.48 6.62
C GLY A 70 -1.66 22.91 7.70
N GLY A 71 -2.97 22.91 7.47
CA GLY A 71 -3.96 22.25 8.33
C GLY A 71 -4.20 20.81 7.92
N PRO A 72 -5.03 20.05 8.69
CA PRO A 72 -5.40 18.69 8.32
C PRO A 72 -6.06 18.62 6.95
N VAL A 73 -5.59 17.69 6.11
CA VAL A 73 -6.20 17.37 4.82
C VAL A 73 -7.20 16.25 5.04
N ALA A 74 -8.47 16.50 4.74
CA ALA A 74 -9.53 15.52 4.85
C ALA A 74 -10.06 15.14 3.46
N VAL A 75 -10.13 13.83 3.21
CA VAL A 75 -10.59 13.24 1.94
C VAL A 75 -11.78 12.35 2.19
N ARG A 76 -12.71 12.31 1.26
CA ARG A 76 -13.85 11.39 1.25
C ARG A 76 -13.93 10.66 -0.08
N ILE A 77 -14.12 9.34 -0.01
CA ILE A 77 -14.40 8.49 -1.17
C ILE A 77 -15.80 7.89 -0.99
N ALA A 78 -16.75 8.29 -1.84
CA ALA A 78 -18.12 7.80 -1.79
C ALA A 78 -18.19 6.32 -2.20
N ASN A 79 -19.09 5.56 -1.58
CA ASN A 79 -19.40 4.19 -1.98
C ASN A 79 -20.60 4.17 -2.91
N ALA A 80 -20.39 3.80 -4.17
CA ALA A 80 -21.44 3.76 -5.20
C ALA A 80 -22.59 2.79 -4.87
N GLU A 81 -22.31 1.76 -4.07
CA GLU A 81 -23.33 0.77 -3.65
C GLU A 81 -24.11 1.19 -2.40
N TRP A 82 -23.80 2.32 -1.76
CA TRP A 82 -24.45 2.79 -0.55
C TRP A 82 -25.98 2.73 -0.60
N PRO A 83 -26.67 3.18 -1.66
CA PRO A 83 -28.14 3.15 -1.69
C PRO A 83 -28.75 1.75 -1.52
N LYS A 84 -27.98 0.69 -1.80
CA LYS A 84 -28.40 -0.71 -1.61
C LYS A 84 -28.13 -1.23 -0.21
N TRP A 85 -27.31 -0.53 0.58
CA TRP A 85 -26.83 -0.93 1.90
C TRP A 85 -27.31 0.00 3.01
N GLU A 86 -27.94 1.11 2.66
CA GLU A 86 -28.30 2.20 3.56
C GLU A 86 -28.99 1.72 4.84
N LYS A 87 -29.96 0.81 4.72
CA LYS A 87 -30.65 0.24 5.89
C LYS A 87 -29.81 -0.78 6.64
N VAL A 88 -29.09 -1.64 5.93
CA VAL A 88 -28.27 -2.71 6.55
C VAL A 88 -27.07 -2.15 7.31
N MET A 89 -26.51 -1.04 6.81
CA MET A 89 -25.31 -0.38 7.36
C MET A 89 -25.64 0.99 7.97
N ALA A 90 -26.91 1.25 8.30
CA ALA A 90 -27.31 2.49 8.94
C ALA A 90 -26.58 2.70 10.28
N ALA A 91 -26.16 3.95 10.53
CA ALA A 91 -25.55 4.32 11.81
C ALA A 91 -26.60 4.41 12.94
N ASP A 92 -27.83 4.79 12.58
CA ASP A 92 -28.94 4.89 13.51
C ASP A 92 -29.74 3.57 13.55
N PRO A 93 -30.51 3.34 14.63
CA PRO A 93 -31.39 2.17 14.75
C PRO A 93 -32.40 2.09 13.60
N VAL A 94 -32.54 0.91 13.03
CA VAL A 94 -33.52 0.60 11.97
C VAL A 94 -34.56 -0.38 12.53
N ASP A 95 -35.82 -0.19 12.15
CA ASP A 95 -36.87 -1.13 12.52
C ASP A 95 -36.54 -2.54 11.96
N PRO A 96 -36.46 -3.59 12.78
CA PRO A 96 -36.21 -4.94 12.32
C PRO A 96 -37.12 -5.39 11.18
N ALA A 97 -38.37 -4.93 11.15
CA ALA A 97 -39.30 -5.24 10.08
C ALA A 97 -38.84 -4.74 8.69
N GLU A 98 -38.06 -3.65 8.65
CA GLU A 98 -37.51 -3.11 7.40
C GLU A 98 -36.32 -3.92 6.87
N LEU A 99 -35.74 -4.77 7.70
CA LEU A 99 -34.60 -5.64 7.37
C LEU A 99 -35.03 -7.09 7.05
N GLU A 100 -36.32 -7.43 7.33
CA GLU A 100 -36.83 -8.76 7.05
C GLU A 100 -36.77 -9.09 5.55
N GLY A 101 -36.36 -10.34 5.23
CA GLY A 101 -36.24 -10.81 3.85
C GLY A 101 -35.07 -10.24 3.05
N SER A 102 -34.31 -9.31 3.62
CA SER A 102 -33.11 -8.78 2.95
C SER A 102 -31.95 -9.77 2.98
N ALA A 103 -31.59 -10.30 1.83
CA ALA A 103 -30.42 -11.19 1.71
C ALA A 103 -29.10 -10.50 2.16
N ARG A 104 -29.01 -9.16 2.06
CA ARG A 104 -27.84 -8.39 2.53
C ARG A 104 -27.76 -8.33 4.05
N ASN A 105 -28.88 -8.47 4.74
CA ASN A 105 -28.94 -8.50 6.21
C ASN A 105 -28.77 -9.91 6.79
N ALA A 106 -28.60 -10.96 5.97
CA ALA A 106 -28.38 -12.30 6.45
C ALA A 106 -27.18 -12.37 7.39
N PRO A 107 -27.32 -12.98 8.59
CA PRO A 107 -26.22 -13.10 9.56
C PRO A 107 -25.02 -13.83 8.97
N LEU A 108 -23.82 -13.32 9.21
CA LEU A 108 -22.56 -13.87 8.72
C LEU A 108 -21.89 -14.70 9.83
N THR A 109 -22.38 -15.93 10.04
CA THR A 109 -22.00 -16.81 11.17
C THR A 109 -20.90 -17.82 10.83
N ARG A 110 -20.45 -17.88 9.56
CA ARG A 110 -19.46 -18.84 9.06
C ARG A 110 -18.16 -18.14 8.68
N PRO A 111 -17.26 -17.85 9.65
CA PRO A 111 -16.06 -17.06 9.43
C PRO A 111 -15.12 -17.71 8.43
N ARG A 112 -14.44 -16.88 7.63
CA ARG A 112 -13.47 -17.33 6.63
C ARG A 112 -12.13 -17.65 7.29
N PRO A 113 -11.55 -18.83 7.05
CA PRO A 113 -10.19 -19.15 7.45
C PRO A 113 -9.20 -18.13 6.85
N GLY A 114 -8.24 -17.66 7.67
CA GLY A 114 -7.25 -16.70 7.25
C GLY A 114 -7.72 -15.24 7.15
N HIS A 115 -8.99 -14.95 7.45
CA HIS A 115 -9.52 -13.58 7.54
C HIS A 115 -9.60 -13.11 8.99
N ALA A 116 -9.88 -11.82 9.20
CA ALA A 116 -10.07 -11.25 10.53
C ALA A 116 -11.40 -11.68 11.19
N ASP A 117 -12.29 -12.34 10.49
CA ASP A 117 -13.66 -12.64 10.91
C ASP A 117 -13.73 -13.24 12.32
N LEU A 118 -13.20 -14.44 12.52
CA LEU A 118 -13.28 -15.14 13.81
C LEU A 118 -12.50 -14.42 14.93
N PRO A 119 -11.21 -14.07 14.78
CA PRO A 119 -10.49 -13.38 15.84
C PRO A 119 -11.08 -12.01 16.15
N GLY A 120 -11.65 -11.30 15.18
CA GLY A 120 -12.33 -10.03 15.40
C GLY A 120 -13.64 -10.22 16.18
N MET A 121 -14.48 -11.21 15.82
CA MET A 121 -15.68 -11.53 16.58
C MET A 121 -15.35 -11.87 18.03
N GLN A 122 -14.35 -12.71 18.26
CA GLN A 122 -13.90 -13.07 19.62
C GLN A 122 -13.37 -11.89 20.41
N LYS A 123 -12.59 -11.00 19.76
CA LYS A 123 -12.00 -9.83 20.41
C LYS A 123 -13.05 -8.82 20.87
N TYR A 124 -14.04 -8.56 20.03
CA TYR A 124 -15.04 -7.50 20.27
C TYR A 124 -16.39 -8.01 20.78
N GLY A 125 -16.56 -9.34 20.94
CA GLY A 125 -17.79 -9.94 21.41
C GLY A 125 -18.93 -9.90 20.38
N PHE A 126 -18.62 -9.89 19.10
CA PHE A 126 -19.63 -9.89 18.04
C PHE A 126 -20.19 -11.29 17.82
N THR A 127 -21.48 -11.39 17.56
CA THR A 127 -22.21 -12.64 17.26
C THR A 127 -22.16 -13.03 15.78
N GLU A 128 -21.74 -12.10 14.92
CA GLU A 128 -21.55 -12.31 13.48
C GLU A 128 -20.32 -11.57 12.95
N ALA A 129 -19.85 -11.92 11.76
CA ALA A 129 -18.62 -11.40 11.19
C ALA A 129 -18.79 -10.02 10.52
N ARG A 130 -20.01 -9.51 10.29
CA ARG A 130 -20.24 -8.28 9.51
C ARG A 130 -19.43 -7.08 10.02
N PRO A 131 -19.46 -6.70 11.30
CA PRO A 131 -18.71 -5.52 11.76
C PRO A 131 -17.21 -5.63 11.50
N VAL A 132 -16.66 -6.85 11.63
CA VAL A 132 -15.24 -7.13 11.36
C VAL A 132 -14.95 -7.08 9.87
N LEU A 133 -15.76 -7.78 9.06
CA LEU A 133 -15.59 -7.91 7.62
C LEU A 133 -15.63 -6.55 6.91
N GLU A 134 -16.57 -5.70 7.30
CA GLU A 134 -16.76 -4.38 6.71
C GLU A 134 -15.53 -3.48 6.93
N ARG A 135 -14.97 -3.45 8.13
CA ARG A 135 -13.79 -2.64 8.42
C ARG A 135 -12.48 -3.28 7.99
N ALA A 136 -12.34 -4.60 8.05
CA ALA A 136 -11.13 -5.31 7.63
C ALA A 136 -10.98 -5.45 6.11
N SER A 137 -11.95 -4.99 5.35
CA SER A 137 -11.95 -5.04 3.90
C SER A 137 -10.80 -4.23 3.29
N ALA A 138 -10.18 -4.78 2.24
CA ALA A 138 -9.17 -4.07 1.44
C ALA A 138 -9.72 -2.80 0.74
N ARG A 139 -11.04 -2.56 0.76
CA ARG A 139 -11.65 -1.31 0.29
C ARG A 139 -11.07 -0.08 1.02
N GLU A 140 -10.75 -0.21 2.31
CA GLU A 140 -10.10 0.84 3.11
C GLU A 140 -8.81 1.36 2.49
N THR A 141 -8.08 0.52 1.76
CA THR A 141 -6.82 0.94 1.11
C THR A 141 -7.00 2.03 0.05
N ALA A 142 -8.21 2.29 -0.42
CA ALA A 142 -8.49 3.42 -1.31
C ALA A 142 -8.16 4.76 -0.61
N GLU A 143 -8.49 4.90 0.68
CA GLU A 143 -8.11 6.09 1.44
C GLU A 143 -6.59 6.18 1.66
N ARG A 144 -5.90 5.05 1.89
CA ARG A 144 -4.42 5.07 1.96
C ARG A 144 -3.80 5.56 0.66
N VAL A 145 -4.38 5.20 -0.49
CA VAL A 145 -3.94 5.68 -1.80
C VAL A 145 -4.21 7.18 -1.96
N ALA A 146 -5.38 7.64 -1.57
CA ALA A 146 -5.72 9.07 -1.64
C ALA A 146 -4.78 9.93 -0.78
N LEU A 147 -4.58 9.56 0.50
CA LEU A 147 -3.65 10.26 1.39
C LEU A 147 -2.19 10.10 0.95
N GLY A 148 -1.81 8.92 0.49
CA GLY A 148 -0.49 8.63 -0.06
C GLY A 148 -0.17 9.46 -1.31
N THR A 149 -1.18 9.87 -2.09
CA THR A 149 -1.01 10.76 -3.24
C THR A 149 -0.54 12.15 -2.80
N VAL A 150 -1.08 12.68 -1.70
CA VAL A 150 -0.62 13.96 -1.12
C VAL A 150 0.85 13.85 -0.72
N ALA A 151 1.23 12.76 -0.03
CA ALA A 151 2.60 12.49 0.37
C ALA A 151 3.54 12.31 -0.84
N ARG A 152 3.11 11.60 -1.87
CA ARG A 152 3.87 11.40 -3.12
C ARG A 152 4.13 12.74 -3.83
N ASN A 153 3.11 13.59 -3.93
CA ASN A 153 3.24 14.92 -4.52
C ASN A 153 4.20 15.81 -3.72
N PHE A 154 4.17 15.74 -2.39
CA PHE A 154 5.13 16.41 -1.53
C PHE A 154 6.57 15.94 -1.80
N LEU A 155 6.82 14.62 -1.79
CA LEU A 155 8.16 14.05 -2.05
C LEU A 155 8.70 14.47 -3.43
N ARG A 156 7.85 14.43 -4.45
CA ARG A 156 8.22 14.87 -5.80
C ARG A 156 8.59 16.36 -5.84
N GLN A 157 7.79 17.21 -5.19
CA GLN A 157 8.00 18.64 -5.19
C GLN A 157 9.18 19.09 -4.33
N VAL A 158 9.53 18.37 -3.26
CA VAL A 158 10.65 18.70 -2.38
C VAL A 158 11.97 18.08 -2.84
N LEU A 159 11.94 16.82 -3.30
CA LEU A 159 13.14 16.01 -3.56
C LEU A 159 13.33 15.61 -5.03
N ASN A 160 12.35 15.83 -5.91
CA ASN A 160 12.21 15.14 -7.18
C ASN A 160 12.20 13.60 -7.01
N ALA A 161 11.72 13.11 -5.87
CA ALA A 161 11.67 11.70 -5.62
C ALA A 161 10.48 11.05 -6.35
N GLU A 162 10.74 9.89 -6.96
CA GLU A 162 9.74 9.12 -7.68
C GLU A 162 9.56 7.74 -7.04
N VAL A 163 8.30 7.39 -6.80
CA VAL A 163 7.89 6.12 -6.20
C VAL A 163 7.20 5.26 -7.26
N LEU A 164 7.64 4.04 -7.43
CA LEU A 164 7.01 3.06 -8.31
C LEU A 164 7.01 1.68 -7.67
N SER A 165 6.22 0.77 -8.23
CA SER A 165 6.23 -0.64 -7.84
C SER A 165 6.02 -1.53 -9.03
N HIS A 166 6.56 -2.74 -8.94
CA HIS A 166 6.28 -3.81 -9.87
C HIS A 166 6.06 -5.13 -9.14
N VAL A 167 5.43 -6.09 -9.80
CA VAL A 167 5.23 -7.43 -9.26
C VAL A 167 6.46 -8.28 -9.56
N VAL A 168 6.97 -8.94 -8.52
CA VAL A 168 8.15 -9.84 -8.61
C VAL A 168 7.71 -11.28 -8.76
N SER A 169 6.62 -11.70 -8.10
CA SER A 169 6.07 -13.04 -8.23
C SER A 169 4.56 -13.09 -7.99
N ILE A 170 3.90 -14.08 -8.60
CA ILE A 170 2.53 -14.47 -8.32
C ILE A 170 2.50 -15.99 -8.22
N GLY A 171 1.99 -16.54 -7.10
CA GLY A 171 2.02 -17.98 -6.86
C GLY A 171 3.42 -18.54 -6.92
N ALA A 172 3.63 -19.53 -7.78
CA ALA A 172 4.93 -20.15 -8.03
C ALA A 172 5.73 -19.48 -9.17
N ALA A 173 5.12 -18.57 -9.94
CA ALA A 173 5.75 -17.86 -11.03
C ALA A 173 6.47 -16.61 -10.52
N GLU A 174 7.70 -16.38 -10.99
CA GLU A 174 8.52 -15.24 -10.57
C GLU A 174 9.30 -14.62 -11.74
N CYS A 175 9.65 -13.35 -11.59
CA CYS A 175 10.59 -12.68 -12.49
C CYS A 175 11.99 -13.29 -12.39
N SER A 176 12.77 -13.18 -13.46
CA SER A 176 14.19 -13.56 -13.41
C SER A 176 14.92 -12.79 -12.31
N PRO A 177 15.75 -13.46 -11.50
CA PRO A 177 16.61 -12.78 -10.53
C PRO A 177 17.55 -11.73 -11.14
N ASP A 178 17.87 -11.90 -12.42
CA ASP A 178 18.75 -11.01 -13.19
C ASP A 178 17.99 -9.96 -14.00
N ALA A 179 16.64 -9.90 -13.86
CA ALA A 179 15.84 -8.89 -14.54
C ALA A 179 16.27 -7.49 -14.08
N PRO A 180 16.35 -6.52 -15.01
CA PRO A 180 16.70 -5.15 -14.67
C PRO A 180 15.63 -4.54 -13.75
N LEU A 181 16.06 -3.66 -12.85
CA LEU A 181 15.14 -2.89 -12.02
C LEU A 181 14.44 -1.82 -12.87
N PRO A 182 13.11 -1.68 -12.78
CA PRO A 182 12.39 -0.62 -13.48
C PRO A 182 12.78 0.75 -12.96
N ARG A 183 12.74 1.73 -13.85
CA ARG A 183 13.00 3.14 -13.56
C ARG A 183 11.69 3.95 -13.62
N PRO A 184 11.69 5.21 -13.17
CA PRO A 184 10.49 6.06 -13.21
C PRO A 184 9.83 6.17 -14.60
N GLU A 185 10.63 6.19 -15.66
CA GLU A 185 10.16 6.22 -17.06
C GLU A 185 9.41 4.95 -17.49
N ASP A 186 9.61 3.82 -16.81
CA ASP A 186 8.98 2.54 -17.12
C ASP A 186 7.58 2.39 -16.50
N LEU A 187 7.16 3.35 -15.65
CA LEU A 187 5.90 3.24 -14.89
C LEU A 187 4.68 3.03 -15.78
N ALA A 188 4.61 3.71 -16.92
CA ALA A 188 3.50 3.56 -17.86
C ALA A 188 3.43 2.13 -18.42
N ALA A 189 4.57 1.57 -18.81
CA ALA A 189 4.65 0.20 -19.33
C ALA A 189 4.29 -0.83 -18.24
N ILE A 190 4.67 -0.59 -16.98
CA ILE A 190 4.28 -1.44 -15.84
C ILE A 190 2.77 -1.39 -15.64
N ASP A 191 2.17 -0.21 -15.66
CA ASP A 191 0.72 -0.04 -15.46
C ASP A 191 -0.11 -0.65 -16.61
N GLU A 192 0.41 -0.68 -17.84
CA GLU A 192 -0.19 -1.36 -18.99
C GLU A 192 -0.03 -2.89 -18.94
N ASN A 193 0.96 -3.40 -18.21
CA ASN A 193 1.20 -4.83 -18.07
C ASN A 193 0.08 -5.51 -17.26
N PRO A 194 -0.48 -6.64 -17.70
CA PRO A 194 -1.62 -7.28 -17.06
C PRO A 194 -1.39 -7.65 -15.60
N VAL A 195 -0.18 -8.03 -15.23
CA VAL A 195 0.20 -8.39 -13.85
C VAL A 195 1.11 -7.35 -13.19
N ARG A 196 1.34 -6.20 -13.86
CA ARG A 196 2.25 -5.14 -13.41
C ARG A 196 3.68 -5.63 -13.12
N ALA A 197 4.15 -6.65 -13.83
CA ALA A 197 5.54 -7.08 -13.81
C ALA A 197 6.37 -6.29 -14.85
N PHE A 198 7.65 -6.12 -14.60
CA PHE A 198 8.57 -5.45 -15.54
C PHE A 198 9.34 -6.45 -16.41
N ASP A 199 9.40 -7.72 -16.01
CA ASP A 199 10.01 -8.81 -16.76
C ASP A 199 8.99 -9.47 -17.71
N PRO A 200 9.21 -9.47 -19.04
CA PRO A 200 8.29 -10.09 -20.00
C PRO A 200 8.09 -11.59 -19.78
N ALA A 201 9.17 -12.35 -19.54
CA ALA A 201 9.06 -13.80 -19.32
C ALA A 201 8.32 -14.11 -18.00
N GLY A 202 8.61 -13.37 -16.95
CA GLY A 202 7.88 -13.45 -15.68
C GLY A 202 6.40 -13.07 -15.86
N THR A 203 6.09 -12.10 -16.73
CA THR A 203 4.70 -11.71 -17.04
C THR A 203 3.90 -12.88 -17.60
N GLU A 204 4.42 -13.58 -18.62
CA GLU A 204 3.74 -14.73 -19.24
C GLU A 204 3.47 -15.82 -18.23
N ALA A 205 4.49 -16.21 -17.44
CA ALA A 205 4.37 -17.24 -16.42
C ALA A 205 3.35 -16.87 -15.33
N MET A 206 3.31 -15.59 -14.90
CA MET A 206 2.36 -15.13 -13.88
C MET A 206 0.91 -15.09 -14.40
N VAL A 207 0.71 -14.74 -15.69
CA VAL A 207 -0.63 -14.77 -16.31
C VAL A 207 -1.15 -16.21 -16.38
N GLU A 208 -0.31 -17.16 -16.81
CA GLU A 208 -0.65 -18.58 -16.85
C GLU A 208 -1.02 -19.12 -15.44
N GLU A 209 -0.26 -18.74 -14.43
CA GLU A 209 -0.52 -19.14 -13.03
C GLU A 209 -1.88 -18.61 -12.53
N VAL A 210 -2.21 -17.35 -12.84
CA VAL A 210 -3.54 -16.78 -12.50
C VAL A 210 -4.68 -17.49 -13.22
N GLU A 211 -4.50 -17.83 -14.50
CA GLU A 211 -5.50 -18.58 -15.26
C GLU A 211 -5.71 -20.00 -14.73
N ALA A 212 -4.62 -20.67 -14.34
CA ALA A 212 -4.66 -21.98 -13.73
C ALA A 212 -5.43 -21.94 -12.38
N ALA A 213 -5.08 -21.01 -11.50
CA ALA A 213 -5.77 -20.84 -10.23
C ALA A 213 -7.26 -20.51 -10.40
N LYS A 214 -7.59 -19.67 -11.39
CA LYS A 214 -9.00 -19.37 -11.73
C LYS A 214 -9.77 -20.61 -12.13
N LYS A 215 -9.17 -21.48 -12.96
CA LYS A 215 -9.76 -22.75 -13.39
C LYS A 215 -9.97 -23.70 -12.23
N ASP A 216 -9.03 -23.72 -11.28
CA ASP A 216 -9.08 -24.60 -10.10
C ASP A 216 -9.99 -24.05 -8.99
N GLY A 217 -10.52 -22.83 -9.16
CA GLY A 217 -11.35 -22.18 -8.14
C GLY A 217 -10.54 -21.78 -6.88
N ASP A 218 -9.31 -21.34 -7.06
CA ASP A 218 -8.39 -20.98 -6.00
C ASP A 218 -7.95 -19.50 -6.07
N THR A 219 -7.12 -19.05 -5.14
CA THR A 219 -6.60 -17.69 -5.07
C THR A 219 -5.09 -17.69 -4.92
N LEU A 220 -4.44 -16.62 -5.38
CA LEU A 220 -2.99 -16.48 -5.39
C LEU A 220 -2.52 -15.27 -4.59
N GLY A 221 -1.41 -15.44 -3.90
CA GLY A 221 -0.56 -14.39 -3.35
C GLY A 221 0.63 -14.11 -4.25
N GLY A 222 1.56 -13.33 -3.76
CA GLY A 222 2.80 -13.02 -4.48
C GLY A 222 3.63 -11.95 -3.79
N VAL A 223 4.65 -11.47 -4.49
CA VAL A 223 5.61 -10.49 -3.98
C VAL A 223 5.59 -9.23 -4.86
N ILE A 224 5.56 -8.08 -4.21
CA ILE A 224 5.63 -6.76 -4.83
C ILE A 224 6.94 -6.11 -4.38
N GLU A 225 7.67 -5.47 -5.28
CA GLU A 225 8.79 -4.59 -4.95
C GLU A 225 8.39 -3.13 -5.23
N ALA A 226 8.54 -2.29 -4.20
CA ALA A 226 8.46 -0.84 -4.35
C ALA A 226 9.89 -0.27 -4.40
N ILE A 227 10.08 0.68 -5.31
CA ILE A 227 11.38 1.34 -5.53
C ILE A 227 11.16 2.85 -5.43
N VAL A 228 12.08 3.54 -4.74
CA VAL A 228 12.06 5.01 -4.67
C VAL A 228 13.39 5.56 -5.11
N TYR A 229 13.33 6.40 -6.11
CA TYR A 229 14.47 7.15 -6.64
C TYR A 229 14.50 8.58 -6.09
N GLY A 230 15.66 9.19 -6.03
CA GLY A 230 15.83 10.60 -5.68
C GLY A 230 15.84 10.91 -4.17
N LEU A 231 15.96 9.89 -3.32
CA LEU A 231 16.09 10.12 -1.89
C LEU A 231 17.48 10.62 -1.52
N PRO A 232 17.61 11.68 -0.71
CA PRO A 232 18.89 12.10 -0.16
C PRO A 232 19.40 11.10 0.88
N PRO A 233 20.70 11.00 1.13
CA PRO A 233 21.21 10.30 2.30
C PRO A 233 20.75 10.98 3.58
N GLY A 234 20.51 10.22 4.65
CA GLY A 234 20.26 10.76 5.98
C GLY A 234 18.82 10.82 6.45
N LEU A 235 17.84 10.22 5.73
CA LEU A 235 16.49 10.02 6.25
C LEU A 235 16.48 8.81 7.19
N GLY A 236 15.76 8.90 8.30
CA GLY A 236 15.79 7.91 9.37
C GLY A 236 16.97 8.09 10.32
N SER A 237 17.16 7.17 11.25
CA SER A 237 18.20 7.27 12.27
C SER A 237 18.63 5.91 12.80
N HIS A 238 19.90 5.79 13.19
CA HIS A 238 20.47 4.61 13.85
C HIS A 238 20.39 4.69 15.39
N VAL A 239 20.03 5.84 15.93
CA VAL A 239 20.19 6.13 17.37
C VAL A 239 19.20 5.36 18.25
N HIS A 240 18.05 4.98 17.71
CA HIS A 240 17.05 4.17 18.39
C HIS A 240 16.22 3.36 17.38
N TRP A 241 15.72 2.18 17.80
CA TRP A 241 15.05 1.23 16.91
C TRP A 241 13.80 1.79 16.22
N ASP A 242 12.98 2.60 16.91
CA ASP A 242 11.74 3.20 16.40
C ASP A 242 11.97 4.38 15.45
N ARG A 243 13.20 4.91 15.40
CA ARG A 243 13.61 5.95 14.46
C ARG A 243 14.28 5.40 13.20
N ARG A 244 14.56 4.12 13.16
CA ARG A 244 15.08 3.44 11.97
C ARG A 244 14.03 3.43 10.86
N LEU A 245 14.43 3.85 9.65
CA LEU A 245 13.49 3.92 8.53
C LEU A 245 13.04 2.54 8.05
N ASP A 246 13.93 1.54 8.09
CA ASP A 246 13.58 0.15 7.81
C ASP A 246 12.50 -0.39 8.75
N ALA A 247 12.59 -0.11 10.06
CA ALA A 247 11.59 -0.50 11.04
C ALA A 247 10.24 0.19 10.80
N ARG A 248 10.26 1.49 10.48
CA ARG A 248 9.05 2.27 10.19
C ARG A 248 8.35 1.79 8.91
N LEU A 249 9.12 1.54 7.85
CA LEU A 249 8.61 0.97 6.59
C LEU A 249 8.02 -0.42 6.83
N ALA A 250 8.76 -1.31 7.52
CA ALA A 250 8.29 -2.66 7.80
C ALA A 250 6.97 -2.64 8.60
N GLY A 251 6.87 -1.84 9.66
CA GLY A 251 5.65 -1.70 10.47
C GLY A 251 4.46 -1.20 9.66
N ALA A 252 4.64 -0.15 8.86
CA ALA A 252 3.57 0.43 8.04
C ALA A 252 3.11 -0.53 6.92
N LEU A 253 4.05 -1.20 6.25
CA LEU A 253 3.76 -2.15 5.18
C LEU A 253 3.10 -3.44 5.69
N MET A 254 3.52 -3.96 6.85
CA MET A 254 2.83 -5.08 7.52
C MET A 254 1.41 -4.70 7.96
N GLY A 255 1.11 -3.41 8.13
CA GLY A 255 -0.22 -2.89 8.41
C GLY A 255 -1.17 -2.84 7.19
N ILE A 256 -0.72 -3.21 5.99
CA ILE A 256 -1.58 -3.38 4.81
C ILE A 256 -2.24 -4.77 4.90
N GLN A 257 -3.51 -4.86 4.52
CA GLN A 257 -4.26 -6.13 4.54
C GLN A 257 -3.53 -7.20 3.71
N ALA A 258 -3.54 -8.43 4.23
CA ALA A 258 -2.94 -9.63 3.64
C ALA A 258 -1.40 -9.66 3.57
N MET A 259 -0.67 -8.67 4.00
CA MET A 259 0.79 -8.74 4.03
C MET A 259 1.29 -9.69 5.13
N LYS A 260 2.32 -10.48 4.80
CA LYS A 260 2.89 -11.53 5.66
C LYS A 260 4.40 -11.44 5.78
N GLY A 261 5.06 -10.59 5.00
CA GLY A 261 6.50 -10.39 5.06
C GLY A 261 6.90 -9.07 4.44
N VAL A 262 8.02 -8.51 4.91
CA VAL A 262 8.68 -7.32 4.38
C VAL A 262 10.17 -7.60 4.29
N GLU A 263 10.78 -7.25 3.17
CA GLU A 263 12.22 -7.30 2.95
C GLU A 263 12.74 -5.93 2.50
N VAL A 264 13.94 -5.56 2.93
CA VAL A 264 14.64 -4.36 2.46
C VAL A 264 15.84 -4.80 1.62
N GLY A 265 15.97 -4.27 0.42
CA GLY A 265 17.00 -4.68 -0.53
C GLY A 265 16.89 -6.17 -0.88
N ASP A 266 18.01 -6.87 -0.81
CA ASP A 266 18.04 -8.30 -1.09
C ASP A 266 17.56 -9.20 0.08
N GLY A 267 17.15 -8.60 1.21
CA GLY A 267 16.46 -9.24 2.31
C GLY A 267 17.01 -10.61 2.71
N PHE A 268 16.20 -11.67 2.62
CA PHE A 268 16.59 -13.02 2.98
C PHE A 268 17.72 -13.59 2.11
N THR A 269 17.90 -13.13 0.87
CA THR A 269 19.02 -13.54 0.01
C THR A 269 20.33 -13.04 0.57
N THR A 270 20.38 -11.84 1.14
CA THR A 270 21.58 -11.31 1.81
C THR A 270 22.04 -12.19 2.98
N ALA A 271 21.11 -12.74 3.76
CA ALA A 271 21.43 -13.63 4.87
C ALA A 271 22.15 -14.92 4.46
N ARG A 272 22.10 -15.32 3.19
CA ARG A 272 22.78 -16.50 2.63
C ARG A 272 24.16 -16.18 2.07
N ARG A 273 24.54 -14.89 1.96
CA ARG A 273 25.84 -14.46 1.43
C ARG A 273 26.91 -14.39 2.51
N ARG A 274 28.17 -14.54 2.11
CA ARG A 274 29.29 -14.18 2.96
C ARG A 274 29.42 -12.66 3.03
N GLY A 275 29.89 -12.10 4.15
CA GLY A 275 29.96 -10.66 4.38
C GLY A 275 30.62 -9.86 3.26
N SER A 276 31.73 -10.35 2.69
CA SER A 276 32.41 -9.71 1.55
C SER A 276 31.56 -9.65 0.25
N GLN A 277 30.51 -10.44 0.17
CA GLN A 277 29.57 -10.47 -0.97
C GLN A 277 28.22 -9.84 -0.64
N ALA A 278 27.96 -9.58 0.64
CA ALA A 278 26.69 -9.06 1.12
C ALA A 278 26.64 -7.53 1.16
N HIS A 279 27.78 -6.89 1.45
CA HIS A 279 27.83 -5.44 1.65
C HIS A 279 28.24 -4.70 0.38
N ASP A 280 27.69 -3.50 0.23
CA ASP A 280 27.90 -2.63 -0.93
C ASP A 280 29.16 -1.79 -0.71
N GLU A 281 30.23 -2.05 -1.49
CA GLU A 281 31.48 -1.32 -1.41
C GLU A 281 31.27 0.14 -1.84
N ILE A 282 32.01 1.06 -1.22
CA ILE A 282 31.87 2.49 -1.39
C ILE A 282 33.05 3.04 -2.18
N ASP A 283 32.77 3.76 -3.26
CA ASP A 283 33.74 4.47 -4.07
C ASP A 283 33.51 5.99 -4.06
N ARG A 284 34.50 6.76 -4.37
CA ARG A 284 34.30 8.16 -4.80
C ARG A 284 33.54 8.16 -6.12
N GLY A 285 32.53 9.00 -6.23
CA GLY A 285 31.68 9.03 -7.41
C GLY A 285 30.74 10.23 -7.46
N PRO A 286 29.93 10.33 -8.51
CA PRO A 286 29.05 11.48 -8.75
C PRO A 286 27.80 11.47 -7.84
N GLY A 287 27.72 10.59 -6.85
CA GLY A 287 26.62 10.58 -5.90
C GLY A 287 26.46 11.90 -5.16
N VAL A 288 25.26 12.16 -4.64
CA VAL A 288 24.89 13.43 -3.98
C VAL A 288 25.86 13.82 -2.85
N SER A 289 26.45 12.82 -2.17
CA SER A 289 27.45 13.01 -1.10
C SER A 289 28.90 12.85 -1.57
N GLY A 290 29.18 12.85 -2.87
CA GLY A 290 30.53 12.63 -3.41
C GLY A 290 30.99 11.17 -3.38
N VAL A 291 30.08 10.24 -3.04
CA VAL A 291 30.33 8.79 -3.01
C VAL A 291 29.19 8.02 -3.67
N THR A 292 29.47 6.82 -4.18
CA THR A 292 28.51 5.88 -4.76
C THR A 292 28.75 4.48 -4.19
N ARG A 293 27.77 3.60 -4.32
CA ARG A 293 27.91 2.17 -4.01
C ARG A 293 28.07 1.37 -5.30
N ARG A 294 28.93 0.33 -5.27
CA ARG A 294 29.15 -0.57 -6.41
C ARG A 294 27.95 -1.48 -6.67
N SER A 295 27.11 -1.68 -5.66
CA SER A 295 25.86 -2.45 -5.73
C SER A 295 24.84 -1.83 -4.78
N ASN A 296 23.59 -2.31 -4.81
CA ASN A 296 22.52 -1.84 -3.93
C ASN A 296 21.79 -3.02 -3.26
N ARG A 297 22.54 -3.91 -2.64
CA ARG A 297 22.01 -5.07 -1.90
C ARG A 297 21.31 -4.66 -0.61
N ALA A 298 21.79 -3.57 0.00
CA ALA A 298 21.18 -2.96 1.17
C ALA A 298 19.82 -2.29 0.86
N GLY A 299 19.48 -2.10 -0.44
CA GLY A 299 18.22 -1.49 -0.85
C GLY A 299 18.09 -0.04 -0.43
N GLY A 300 19.16 0.74 -0.48
CA GLY A 300 19.16 2.17 -0.17
C GLY A 300 19.16 2.51 1.33
N LEU A 301 19.21 1.52 2.23
CA LEU A 301 19.20 1.71 3.69
C LEU A 301 20.39 1.01 4.36
N GLU A 302 21.16 1.77 5.11
CA GLU A 302 22.23 1.29 5.95
C GLU A 302 22.02 1.75 7.40
N GLY A 303 21.95 0.81 8.35
CA GLY A 303 21.70 1.14 9.75
C GLY A 303 20.37 1.85 10.02
N GLY A 304 19.37 1.71 9.14
CA GLY A 304 18.08 2.39 9.23
C GLY A 304 18.08 3.82 8.70
N ILE A 305 19.10 4.19 7.91
CA ILE A 305 19.28 5.52 7.32
C ILE A 305 19.40 5.38 5.81
N THR A 306 18.78 6.29 5.03
CA THR A 306 18.97 6.34 3.58
C THR A 306 20.42 6.70 3.24
N ASN A 307 20.96 6.03 2.23
CA ASN A 307 22.37 6.19 1.82
C ASN A 307 22.56 6.91 0.49
N GLY A 308 21.47 7.35 -0.16
CA GLY A 308 21.47 8.04 -1.45
C GLY A 308 21.25 7.12 -2.66
N GLU A 309 21.34 5.79 -2.48
CA GLU A 309 20.96 4.83 -3.50
C GLU A 309 19.42 4.62 -3.53
N PRO A 310 18.86 4.07 -4.61
CA PRO A 310 17.44 3.78 -4.68
C PRO A 310 16.96 2.92 -3.49
N LEU A 311 15.91 3.36 -2.82
CA LEU A 311 15.26 2.54 -1.79
C LEU A 311 14.52 1.39 -2.47
N ARG A 312 14.76 0.16 -2.00
CA ARG A 312 14.08 -1.04 -2.46
C ARG A 312 13.45 -1.77 -1.29
N VAL A 313 12.14 -1.98 -1.34
CA VAL A 313 11.41 -2.74 -0.31
C VAL A 313 10.43 -3.70 -0.97
N ARG A 314 10.44 -4.97 -0.51
CA ARG A 314 9.54 -6.02 -0.98
C ARG A 314 8.52 -6.35 0.08
N VAL A 315 7.31 -6.69 -0.36
CA VAL A 315 6.24 -7.18 0.51
C VAL A 315 5.67 -8.49 -0.04
N ALA A 316 5.49 -9.46 0.85
CA ALA A 316 4.85 -10.72 0.52
C ALA A 316 3.37 -10.67 0.92
N MET A 317 2.48 -10.82 -0.06
CA MET A 317 1.04 -10.86 0.11
C MET A 317 0.54 -12.29 0.06
N LYS A 318 -0.20 -12.74 1.09
CA LYS A 318 -0.85 -14.05 1.07
C LYS A 318 -2.01 -14.08 0.06
N PRO A 319 -2.45 -15.26 -0.40
CA PRO A 319 -3.68 -15.43 -1.16
C PRO A 319 -4.90 -14.82 -0.43
N ILE A 320 -5.87 -14.34 -1.20
CA ILE A 320 -7.11 -13.80 -0.64
C ILE A 320 -7.88 -14.92 0.05
N SER A 321 -8.37 -14.66 1.26
CA SER A 321 -9.03 -15.65 2.11
C SER A 321 -10.47 -16.01 1.67
N THR A 322 -11.05 -15.27 0.73
CA THR A 322 -12.31 -15.66 0.08
C THR A 322 -11.99 -16.55 -1.13
N VAL A 323 -11.82 -17.85 -0.88
CA VAL A 323 -11.47 -18.84 -1.91
C VAL A 323 -12.74 -19.31 -2.60
N PRO A 324 -12.81 -19.31 -3.96
CA PRO A 324 -14.00 -19.82 -4.68
C PRO A 324 -14.36 -21.26 -4.30
N ARG A 325 -13.37 -22.15 -4.22
CA ARG A 325 -13.52 -23.48 -3.60
C ARG A 325 -13.51 -23.33 -2.10
N ALA A 326 -14.70 -23.06 -1.53
CA ALA A 326 -14.86 -22.67 -0.14
C ALA A 326 -14.20 -23.64 0.86
N LEU A 327 -13.50 -23.08 1.84
CA LEU A 327 -12.80 -23.84 2.88
C LEU A 327 -13.75 -24.25 4.01
N ALA A 328 -13.40 -25.32 4.72
CA ALA A 328 -14.11 -25.76 5.91
C ALA A 328 -13.99 -24.73 7.04
N THR A 329 -15.08 -24.55 7.77
CA THR A 329 -15.18 -23.69 8.96
C THR A 329 -16.20 -24.25 9.94
N VAL A 330 -16.60 -23.47 10.93
CA VAL A 330 -17.71 -23.77 11.83
C VAL A 330 -18.75 -22.65 11.76
N ASP A 331 -20.01 -22.99 11.91
CA ASP A 331 -21.05 -21.99 12.19
C ASP A 331 -20.97 -21.61 13.67
N VAL A 332 -20.63 -20.35 13.97
CA VAL A 332 -20.39 -19.91 15.36
C VAL A 332 -21.66 -19.85 16.21
N THR A 333 -22.85 -19.91 15.58
CA THR A 333 -24.13 -19.92 16.29
C THR A 333 -24.49 -21.33 16.77
N THR A 334 -24.21 -22.34 15.94
CA THR A 334 -24.58 -23.73 16.23
C THR A 334 -23.42 -24.58 16.74
N GLY A 335 -22.17 -24.16 16.47
CA GLY A 335 -20.96 -24.95 16.70
C GLY A 335 -20.73 -26.08 15.70
N GLU A 336 -21.61 -26.24 14.70
CA GLU A 336 -21.55 -27.32 13.72
C GLU A 336 -20.53 -27.04 12.60
N PRO A 337 -19.93 -28.10 12.02
CA PRO A 337 -19.10 -27.95 10.83
C PRO A 337 -19.86 -27.28 9.69
N ALA A 338 -19.22 -26.38 9.00
CA ALA A 338 -19.80 -25.58 7.92
C ALA A 338 -18.77 -25.28 6.82
N VAL A 339 -19.24 -24.64 5.77
CA VAL A 339 -18.42 -24.10 4.69
C VAL A 339 -18.36 -22.57 4.84
N ALA A 340 -17.18 -21.99 4.69
CA ALA A 340 -16.93 -20.58 4.87
C ALA A 340 -17.83 -19.70 3.98
N ILE A 341 -18.10 -18.49 4.43
CA ILE A 341 -18.86 -17.49 3.67
C ILE A 341 -18.19 -17.29 2.31
N HIS A 342 -18.97 -17.48 1.23
CA HIS A 342 -18.52 -17.14 -0.12
C HIS A 342 -18.95 -15.71 -0.45
N GLN A 343 -17.99 -14.89 -0.81
CA GLN A 343 -18.21 -13.56 -1.38
C GLN A 343 -17.45 -13.45 -2.69
N ARG A 344 -17.90 -12.59 -3.58
CA ARG A 344 -17.15 -12.31 -4.80
C ARG A 344 -15.80 -11.73 -4.42
N SER A 345 -14.74 -12.33 -4.94
CA SER A 345 -13.36 -11.95 -4.68
C SER A 345 -12.53 -12.03 -5.96
N ASP A 346 -11.38 -11.38 -5.94
CA ASP A 346 -10.37 -11.55 -6.98
C ASP A 346 -9.69 -12.90 -6.85
N ILE A 347 -9.17 -13.41 -7.94
CA ILE A 347 -8.26 -14.56 -7.94
C ILE A 347 -6.89 -14.12 -7.42
N CYS A 348 -6.41 -12.95 -7.86
CA CYS A 348 -5.14 -12.39 -7.45
C CYS A 348 -5.27 -10.87 -7.24
N ALA A 349 -4.89 -10.39 -6.06
CA ALA A 349 -4.89 -8.94 -5.75
C ALA A 349 -3.48 -8.33 -5.76
N VAL A 350 -2.44 -9.12 -6.05
CA VAL A 350 -1.04 -8.69 -6.00
C VAL A 350 -0.77 -7.47 -6.90
N PRO A 351 -1.21 -7.42 -8.17
CA PRO A 351 -0.94 -6.28 -9.03
C PRO A 351 -1.46 -4.95 -8.48
N ARG A 352 -2.69 -4.95 -7.96
CA ARG A 352 -3.32 -3.74 -7.40
C ARG A 352 -2.72 -3.32 -6.05
N ALA A 353 -2.24 -4.27 -5.26
CA ALA A 353 -1.61 -4.00 -3.98
C ALA A 353 -0.31 -3.19 -4.15
N GLY A 354 0.33 -3.24 -5.32
CA GLY A 354 1.51 -2.44 -5.64
C GLY A 354 1.25 -0.94 -5.45
N VAL A 355 0.14 -0.41 -5.93
CA VAL A 355 -0.21 1.02 -5.79
C VAL A 355 -0.48 1.40 -4.32
N VAL A 356 -1.04 0.47 -3.54
CA VAL A 356 -1.20 0.66 -2.08
C VAL A 356 0.16 0.71 -1.38
N VAL A 357 1.07 -0.18 -1.77
CA VAL A 357 2.45 -0.22 -1.24
C VAL A 357 3.18 1.09 -1.56
N GLU A 358 3.13 1.58 -2.81
CA GLU A 358 3.68 2.89 -3.20
C GLU A 358 3.19 4.01 -2.28
N SER A 359 1.89 4.03 -2.01
CA SER A 359 1.22 5.06 -1.21
C SER A 359 1.66 5.03 0.26
N VAL A 360 1.75 3.84 0.85
CA VAL A 360 2.20 3.68 2.24
C VAL A 360 3.69 4.02 2.37
N VAL A 361 4.52 3.62 1.41
CA VAL A 361 5.94 4.00 1.36
C VAL A 361 6.06 5.53 1.29
N ALA A 362 5.28 6.20 0.44
CA ALA A 362 5.29 7.66 0.32
C ALA A 362 4.90 8.35 1.64
N LEU A 363 3.89 7.86 2.36
CA LEU A 363 3.49 8.39 3.67
C LEU A 363 4.62 8.29 4.71
N VAL A 364 5.30 7.14 4.78
CA VAL A 364 6.42 6.95 5.71
C VAL A 364 7.60 7.84 5.36
N LEU A 365 7.92 7.97 4.07
CA LEU A 365 9.03 8.80 3.61
C LEU A 365 8.74 10.29 3.79
N ALA A 366 7.50 10.74 3.55
CA ALA A 366 7.11 12.12 3.80
C ALA A 366 7.29 12.50 5.27
N ASP A 367 6.91 11.62 6.20
CA ASP A 367 7.15 11.81 7.62
C ASP A 367 8.65 11.88 7.96
N ALA A 368 9.47 11.02 7.38
CA ALA A 368 10.92 11.04 7.58
C ALA A 368 11.59 12.32 7.01
N VAL A 369 11.09 12.83 5.89
CA VAL A 369 11.54 14.12 5.30
C VAL A 369 11.18 15.28 6.20
N LEU A 370 9.95 15.33 6.70
CA LEU A 370 9.50 16.38 7.61
C LEU A 370 10.22 16.31 8.96
N GLU A 371 10.51 15.12 9.48
CA GLU A 371 11.31 14.93 10.70
C GLU A 371 12.73 15.51 10.53
N LYS A 372 13.36 15.27 9.37
CA LYS A 372 14.74 15.69 9.14
C LYS A 372 14.86 17.17 8.78
N PHE A 373 14.01 17.67 7.90
CA PHE A 373 14.16 18.99 7.30
C PHE A 373 13.21 20.02 7.90
N GLY A 374 12.06 19.60 8.47
CA GLY A 374 11.09 20.51 9.07
C GLY A 374 10.48 21.49 8.06
N GLY A 375 10.03 22.61 8.58
CA GLY A 375 9.37 23.69 7.84
C GLY A 375 7.85 23.64 7.95
N ASP A 376 7.22 24.82 7.82
CA ASP A 376 5.76 24.97 7.79
C ASP A 376 5.24 25.15 6.36
N SER A 377 6.13 25.36 5.39
CA SER A 377 5.83 25.51 3.97
C SER A 377 6.73 24.66 3.09
N LEU A 378 6.24 24.32 1.90
CA LEU A 378 7.00 23.60 0.86
C LEU A 378 8.31 24.31 0.52
N SER A 379 8.29 25.64 0.42
CA SER A 379 9.47 26.45 0.09
C SER A 379 10.52 26.39 1.20
N GLU A 380 10.11 26.42 2.45
CA GLU A 380 11.00 26.31 3.60
C GLU A 380 11.64 24.92 3.69
N THR A 381 10.83 23.86 3.57
CA THR A 381 11.35 22.50 3.55
C THR A 381 12.34 22.30 2.41
N ARG A 382 12.04 22.82 1.21
CA ARG A 382 12.95 22.75 0.05
C ARG A 382 14.26 23.48 0.32
N HIS A 383 14.22 24.66 0.88
CA HIS A 383 15.42 25.42 1.25
C HIS A 383 16.31 24.64 2.23
N ASN A 384 15.71 23.98 3.23
CA ASN A 384 16.41 23.16 4.20
C ASN A 384 17.06 21.91 3.55
N VAL A 385 16.38 21.29 2.59
CA VAL A 385 16.94 20.19 1.79
C VAL A 385 18.13 20.67 0.97
N GLU A 386 18.00 21.76 0.23
CA GLU A 386 19.07 22.33 -0.61
C GLU A 386 20.31 22.67 0.23
N GLY A 387 20.11 23.31 1.38
CA GLY A 387 21.19 23.64 2.33
C GLY A 387 21.92 22.40 2.83
N TYR A 388 21.17 21.34 3.15
CA TYR A 388 21.74 20.06 3.57
C TYR A 388 22.55 19.39 2.45
N LEU A 389 21.98 19.30 1.25
CA LEU A 389 22.65 18.68 0.10
C LEU A 389 23.96 19.41 -0.25
N LYS A 390 23.95 20.75 -0.23
CA LYS A 390 25.16 21.57 -0.40
C LYS A 390 26.21 21.24 0.66
N SER A 391 25.80 21.12 1.92
CA SER A 391 26.73 20.77 3.02
C SER A 391 27.40 19.41 2.86
N LEU A 392 26.74 18.46 2.17
CA LEU A 392 27.33 17.15 1.87
C LEU A 392 28.39 17.24 0.76
N GLN A 393 28.12 18.04 -0.27
CA GLN A 393 29.07 18.26 -1.37
C GLN A 393 30.35 18.99 -0.92
N ASP A 394 30.22 19.92 0.01
CA ASP A 394 31.34 20.71 0.55
C ASP A 394 32.29 19.90 1.45
N ARG A 395 31.94 18.68 1.84
CA ARG A 395 32.74 17.81 2.73
C ARG A 395 33.81 16.97 2.01
N TRP A 396 33.70 16.75 0.72
CA TRP A 396 34.53 15.85 -0.10
C TRP A 396 35.11 16.52 -1.32
#